data_e98715f2ff3cc3cb582ff7638243cfaf
#
_entry.id   e98715f2ff3cc3cb582ff7638243cfaf
#
_cell.length_a   1.000
_cell.length_b   1.000
_cell.length_c   1.000
_cell.angle_alpha   90.00
_cell.angle_beta   90.00
_cell.angle_gamma   90.00
#
_symmetry.space_group_name_H-M   'P 1'
#
loop_
_entity.id
_entity.type
_entity.pdbx_description
1 polymer ?
#
loop_
_entity_poly.entity_id
_entity_poly.type
_entity_poly.pdbx_seq_one_letter_code
_entity_poly.pdbx_strand_id
1 'polypeptide(L)'
;FVEIIRTSRYYLFALSYFVLRRLTKEEISSILKILFCIVIFQSILFTIQGFTGIALLIGAESHKSAKLITRFYNSPLMLYFFVFYGIFNNPFTGKYKYISALICIVCVYMPLHRSLTISFILILILGLFLKMGKIKQFINYLPMLLLCVIPLVAVMGAQLASRTMNDINSVTTGEFVDIEEIELGEESTLLFRIAHFYERYMHILEKPIETAFGSGLMAEESNYTNKKFDFIVGLENEKTGEIVQLETSDIAWSNLIIRYGIIGTLIYLTIYISIMIFYYKHRKVRYALSTFLYLLLLLFTSITSNQLYYVYMLVFPLMFFDMTLEKNNPNLTNNENEE
;
A
#
# COMPACT_ATOMS: atom_id res chain seq x y z
N PHE A 1 -28.13 8.18 -4.97
CA PHE A 1 -27.99 8.41 -3.51
C PHE A 1 -27.33 7.21 -2.82
N VAL A 2 -27.79 5.99 -3.07
CA VAL A 2 -27.20 4.75 -2.49
C VAL A 2 -25.72 4.61 -2.87
N GLU A 3 -25.35 4.93 -4.09
CA GLU A 3 -23.96 4.85 -4.58
C GLU A 3 -23.05 5.87 -3.87
N ILE A 4 -23.54 7.08 -3.61
CA ILE A 4 -22.78 8.08 -2.84
C ILE A 4 -22.53 7.57 -1.43
N ILE A 5 -23.54 6.98 -0.76
CA ILE A 5 -23.38 6.41 0.57
C ILE A 5 -22.37 5.24 0.54
N ARG A 6 -22.47 4.37 -0.48
CA ARG A 6 -21.58 3.22 -0.64
C ARG A 6 -20.12 3.64 -0.76
N THR A 7 -19.83 4.68 -1.52
CA THR A 7 -18.49 5.21 -1.72
C THR A 7 -18.02 6.04 -0.53
N SER A 8 -18.89 6.89 0.03
CA SER A 8 -18.54 7.74 1.17
C SER A 8 -18.24 6.94 2.45
N ARG A 9 -18.75 5.69 2.58
CA ARG A 9 -18.43 4.83 3.73
C ARG A 9 -16.92 4.64 3.96
N TYR A 10 -16.13 4.64 2.91
CA TYR A 10 -14.67 4.55 3.03
C TYR A 10 -14.08 5.77 3.73
N TYR A 11 -14.67 6.95 3.54
CA TYR A 11 -14.24 8.20 4.18
C TYR A 11 -14.77 8.33 5.60
N LEU A 12 -15.95 7.75 5.88
CA LEU A 12 -16.47 7.67 7.24
C LEU A 12 -15.51 6.91 8.16
N PHE A 13 -14.63 6.09 7.59
CA PHE A 13 -13.57 5.43 8.34
C PHE A 13 -12.63 6.43 9.04
N ALA A 14 -12.43 7.63 8.50
CA ALA A 14 -11.68 8.68 9.18
C ALA A 14 -12.33 9.09 10.52
N LEU A 15 -13.65 8.95 10.65
CA LEU A 15 -14.37 9.20 11.90
C LEU A 15 -14.03 8.17 12.99
N SER A 16 -13.44 7.02 12.62
CA SER A 16 -12.94 6.05 13.59
C SER A 16 -11.89 6.68 14.54
N TYR A 17 -11.22 7.76 14.12
CA TYR A 17 -10.32 8.53 14.97
C TYR A 17 -10.97 8.94 16.30
N PHE A 18 -12.22 9.42 16.26
CA PHE A 18 -12.94 9.85 17.48
C PHE A 18 -13.22 8.70 18.46
N VAL A 19 -13.27 7.47 17.96
CA VAL A 19 -13.39 6.26 18.80
C VAL A 19 -11.99 5.81 19.27
N LEU A 20 -11.02 5.79 18.35
CA LEU A 20 -9.67 5.31 18.62
C LEU A 20 -8.92 6.19 19.63
N ARG A 21 -9.15 7.51 19.63
CA ARG A 21 -8.55 8.44 20.58
C ARG A 21 -8.98 8.23 22.04
N ARG A 22 -10.10 7.52 22.26
CA ARG A 22 -10.60 7.20 23.62
C ARG A 22 -9.92 5.97 24.22
N LEU A 23 -9.17 5.22 23.43
CA LEU A 23 -8.47 4.04 23.89
C LEU A 23 -7.28 4.38 24.77
N THR A 24 -7.17 3.73 25.88
CA THR A 24 -5.99 3.80 26.76
C THR A 24 -4.76 3.15 26.12
N LYS A 25 -3.58 3.46 26.63
CA LYS A 25 -2.31 2.88 26.13
C LYS A 25 -2.28 1.35 26.31
N GLU A 26 -2.88 0.85 27.38
CA GLU A 26 -3.01 -0.57 27.71
C GLU A 26 -3.95 -1.28 26.74
N GLU A 27 -5.10 -0.66 26.43
CA GLU A 27 -6.06 -1.19 25.45
C GLU A 27 -5.45 -1.24 24.06
N ILE A 28 -4.80 -0.16 23.61
CA ILE A 28 -4.08 -0.14 22.33
C ILE A 28 -3.02 -1.24 22.27
N SER A 29 -2.22 -1.41 23.32
CA SER A 29 -1.20 -2.46 23.38
C SER A 29 -1.81 -3.87 23.29
N SER A 30 -2.96 -4.09 23.96
CA SER A 30 -3.67 -5.37 23.96
C SER A 30 -4.29 -5.66 22.59
N ILE A 31 -4.95 -4.68 21.97
CA ILE A 31 -5.52 -4.77 20.62
C ILE A 31 -4.42 -5.12 19.61
N LEU A 32 -3.31 -4.40 19.65
CA LEU A 32 -2.18 -4.65 18.74
C LEU A 32 -1.59 -6.05 18.91
N LYS A 33 -1.50 -6.55 20.12
CA LYS A 33 -1.01 -7.90 20.39
C LYS A 33 -1.94 -8.94 19.78
N ILE A 34 -3.25 -8.79 19.97
CA ILE A 34 -4.26 -9.69 19.40
C ILE A 34 -4.21 -9.65 17.87
N LEU A 35 -4.25 -8.45 17.28
CA LEU A 35 -4.17 -8.29 15.82
C LEU A 35 -2.87 -8.87 15.26
N PHE A 36 -1.75 -8.72 15.95
CA PHE A 36 -0.47 -9.28 15.53
C PHE A 36 -0.50 -10.81 15.54
N CYS A 37 -1.12 -11.45 16.55
CA CYS A 37 -1.33 -12.90 16.56
C CYS A 37 -2.17 -13.36 15.36
N ILE A 38 -3.24 -12.62 15.03
CA ILE A 38 -4.10 -12.92 13.87
C ILE A 38 -3.29 -12.81 12.57
N VAL A 39 -2.50 -11.73 12.42
CA VAL A 39 -1.67 -11.54 11.23
C VAL A 39 -0.58 -12.62 11.10
N ILE A 40 0.05 -13.05 12.20
CA ILE A 40 1.00 -14.16 12.17
C ILE A 40 0.31 -15.44 11.68
N PHE A 41 -0.87 -15.75 12.23
CA PHE A 41 -1.64 -16.93 11.82
C PHE A 41 -2.02 -16.88 10.33
N GLN A 42 -2.55 -15.75 9.86
CA GLN A 42 -2.84 -15.53 8.44
C GLN A 42 -1.58 -15.62 7.57
N SER A 43 -0.44 -15.09 8.05
CA SER A 43 0.83 -15.15 7.34
C SER A 43 1.36 -16.57 7.18
N ILE A 44 1.16 -17.42 8.19
CA ILE A 44 1.49 -18.84 8.11
C ILE A 44 0.62 -19.53 7.06
N LEU A 45 -0.70 -19.34 7.11
CA LEU A 45 -1.63 -19.91 6.12
C LEU A 45 -1.30 -19.43 4.70
N PHE A 46 -1.04 -18.13 4.54
CA PHE A 46 -0.67 -17.54 3.26
C PHE A 46 0.64 -18.11 2.70
N THR A 47 1.60 -18.33 3.57
CA THR A 47 2.89 -18.96 3.19
C THR A 47 2.68 -20.42 2.79
N ILE A 48 1.89 -21.20 3.56
CA ILE A 48 1.58 -22.59 3.23
C ILE A 48 0.86 -22.69 1.89
N GLN A 49 -0.16 -21.85 1.64
CA GLN A 49 -0.87 -21.86 0.34
C GLN A 49 0.05 -21.54 -0.83
N GLY A 50 1.04 -20.64 -0.66
CA GLY A 50 2.01 -20.33 -1.69
C GLY A 50 2.88 -21.53 -2.06
N PHE A 51 3.26 -22.39 -1.10
CA PHE A 51 4.05 -23.60 -1.38
C PHE A 51 3.20 -24.78 -1.84
N THR A 52 1.96 -24.91 -1.35
CA THR A 52 1.08 -26.05 -1.69
C THR A 52 0.26 -25.81 -2.95
N GLY A 53 0.07 -24.56 -3.37
CA GLY A 53 -0.84 -24.20 -4.46
C GLY A 53 -2.33 -24.32 -4.11
N ILE A 54 -2.65 -24.65 -2.83
CA ILE A 54 -4.02 -24.80 -2.37
C ILE A 54 -4.46 -23.50 -1.69
N ALA A 55 -5.56 -22.89 -2.15
CA ALA A 55 -6.13 -21.69 -1.54
C ALA A 55 -6.71 -22.03 -0.16
N LEU A 56 -6.05 -21.56 0.90
CA LEU A 56 -6.47 -21.72 2.29
C LEU A 56 -7.22 -20.51 2.82
N LEU A 57 -6.94 -19.33 2.27
CA LEU A 57 -7.60 -18.08 2.61
C LEU A 57 -8.67 -17.73 1.58
N ILE A 58 -9.83 -17.25 2.04
CA ILE A 58 -10.96 -16.86 1.18
C ILE A 58 -10.54 -15.71 0.25
N GLY A 59 -10.94 -15.76 -1.03
CA GLY A 59 -10.61 -14.76 -2.04
C GLY A 59 -9.18 -14.85 -2.55
N ALA A 60 -8.47 -15.94 -2.26
CA ALA A 60 -7.16 -16.19 -2.84
C ALA A 60 -7.33 -16.68 -4.28
N GLU A 61 -7.10 -15.81 -5.24
CA GLU A 61 -7.00 -16.15 -6.66
C GLU A 61 -5.56 -16.52 -6.97
N SER A 62 -5.37 -17.70 -7.61
CA SER A 62 -4.06 -18.18 -8.01
C SER A 62 -3.75 -17.74 -9.43
N HIS A 63 -2.60 -17.14 -9.64
CA HIS A 63 -2.02 -16.99 -10.96
C HIS A 63 -0.81 -17.91 -11.14
N LYS A 64 -0.60 -18.33 -12.39
CA LYS A 64 0.42 -19.31 -12.84
C LYS A 64 1.71 -19.29 -12.00
N SER A 65 2.10 -20.46 -11.57
CA SER A 65 3.24 -20.73 -10.71
C SER A 65 4.60 -20.30 -11.30
N ALA A 66 5.37 -19.54 -10.57
CA ALA A 66 6.82 -19.70 -10.66
C ALA A 66 7.16 -21.13 -10.18
N LYS A 67 8.03 -21.85 -10.84
CA LYS A 67 8.30 -23.31 -10.74
C LYS A 67 8.20 -23.95 -9.34
N LEU A 68 8.26 -23.20 -8.25
CA LEU A 68 8.26 -23.68 -6.86
C LEU A 68 7.20 -23.01 -5.97
N ILE A 69 6.64 -21.86 -6.34
CA ILE A 69 5.73 -21.09 -5.51
C ILE A 69 4.54 -20.65 -6.36
N THR A 70 3.32 -21.00 -5.93
CA THR A 70 2.09 -20.48 -6.51
C THR A 70 1.85 -19.07 -6.01
N ARG A 71 1.66 -18.13 -6.92
CA ARG A 71 1.40 -16.74 -6.62
C ARG A 71 -0.06 -16.56 -6.22
N PHE A 72 -0.29 -15.96 -5.05
CA PHE A 72 -1.61 -15.50 -4.59
C PHE A 72 -1.55 -13.99 -4.35
N TYR A 73 -2.61 -13.25 -4.73
CA TYR A 73 -2.62 -11.79 -4.64
C TYR A 73 -3.07 -11.27 -3.28
N ASN A 74 -3.97 -11.96 -2.60
CA ASN A 74 -4.62 -11.46 -1.40
C ASN A 74 -3.76 -11.73 -0.14
N SER A 75 -2.67 -10.99 0.01
CA SER A 75 -1.89 -11.00 1.25
C SER A 75 -2.73 -10.48 2.43
N PRO A 76 -2.43 -10.87 3.68
CA PRO A 76 -3.13 -10.39 4.86
C PRO A 76 -3.18 -8.86 4.91
N LEU A 77 -4.39 -8.28 5.07
CA LEU A 77 -4.66 -6.85 4.92
C LEU A 77 -3.75 -5.94 5.76
N MET A 78 -3.45 -6.36 7.00
CA MET A 78 -2.68 -5.56 7.95
C MET A 78 -1.19 -5.90 7.94
N LEU A 79 -0.74 -6.80 7.06
CA LEU A 79 0.63 -7.32 7.03
C LEU A 79 1.67 -6.20 6.92
N TYR A 80 1.42 -5.19 6.09
CA TYR A 80 2.39 -4.12 5.83
C TYR A 80 2.69 -3.23 7.04
N PHE A 81 1.74 -3.07 7.95
CA PHE A 81 2.02 -2.43 9.23
C PHE A 81 2.69 -3.40 10.19
N PHE A 82 2.15 -4.61 10.32
CA PHE A 82 2.60 -5.58 11.33
C PHE A 82 3.98 -6.16 11.07
N VAL A 83 4.49 -6.13 9.84
CA VAL A 83 5.88 -6.51 9.58
C VAL A 83 6.85 -5.52 10.24
N PHE A 84 6.62 -4.21 10.14
CA PHE A 84 7.44 -3.21 10.84
C PHE A 84 7.19 -3.23 12.35
N TYR A 85 5.94 -3.43 12.78
CA TYR A 85 5.62 -3.61 14.18
C TYR A 85 6.35 -4.82 14.78
N GLY A 86 6.36 -5.95 14.10
CA GLY A 86 7.08 -7.15 14.52
C GLY A 86 8.59 -6.99 14.60
N ILE A 87 9.18 -6.12 13.79
CA ILE A 87 10.63 -5.86 13.80
C ILE A 87 11.00 -4.83 14.89
N PHE A 88 10.25 -3.74 15.00
CA PHE A 88 10.64 -2.59 15.83
C PHE A 88 9.93 -2.51 17.18
N ASN A 89 8.71 -3.05 17.29
CA ASN A 89 7.82 -2.93 18.46
C ASN A 89 7.22 -4.27 18.92
N ASN A 90 7.87 -5.38 18.62
CA ASN A 90 7.36 -6.74 18.86
C ASN A 90 6.89 -6.93 20.31
N PRO A 91 5.67 -7.46 20.56
CA PRO A 91 5.17 -7.68 21.90
C PRO A 91 5.72 -8.96 22.53
N PHE A 92 6.35 -9.85 21.74
CA PHE A 92 6.94 -11.08 22.25
C PHE A 92 8.40 -10.87 22.68
N THR A 93 8.90 -11.78 23.53
CA THR A 93 10.27 -11.77 24.03
C THR A 93 11.03 -13.02 23.60
N GLY A 94 12.34 -13.02 23.78
CA GLY A 94 13.21 -14.15 23.46
C GLY A 94 13.13 -14.57 21.98
N LYS A 95 13.18 -15.88 21.72
CA LYS A 95 13.14 -16.45 20.36
C LYS A 95 11.85 -16.15 19.59
N TYR A 96 10.73 -16.02 20.27
CA TYR A 96 9.43 -15.78 19.64
C TYR A 96 9.36 -14.41 18.94
N LYS A 97 10.11 -13.43 19.42
CA LYS A 97 10.28 -12.13 18.76
C LYS A 97 10.84 -12.28 17.34
N TYR A 98 11.88 -13.07 17.19
CA TYR A 98 12.54 -13.27 15.88
C TYR A 98 11.72 -14.15 14.95
N ILE A 99 11.10 -15.20 15.49
CA ILE A 99 10.26 -16.12 14.72
C ILE A 99 9.04 -15.38 14.16
N SER A 100 8.32 -14.59 14.98
CA SER A 100 7.15 -13.84 14.51
C SER A 100 7.50 -12.77 13.45
N ALA A 101 8.62 -12.06 13.63
CA ALA A 101 9.10 -11.12 12.64
C ALA A 101 9.48 -11.82 11.32
N LEU A 102 10.16 -12.97 11.38
CA LEU A 102 10.55 -13.74 10.21
C LEU A 102 9.33 -14.25 9.43
N ILE A 103 8.30 -14.76 10.12
CA ILE A 103 7.05 -15.19 9.48
C ILE A 103 6.42 -14.05 8.68
N CYS A 104 6.32 -12.85 9.25
CA CYS A 104 5.80 -11.68 8.54
C CYS A 104 6.67 -11.28 7.35
N ILE A 105 7.99 -11.30 7.47
CA ILE A 105 8.93 -10.99 6.38
C ILE A 105 8.75 -11.98 5.23
N VAL A 106 8.71 -13.29 5.52
CA VAL A 106 8.50 -14.33 4.50
C VAL A 106 7.16 -14.10 3.80
N CYS A 107 6.11 -13.78 4.55
CA CYS A 107 4.77 -13.53 3.98
C CYS A 107 4.74 -12.31 3.05
N VAL A 108 5.51 -11.25 3.31
CA VAL A 108 5.62 -10.08 2.39
C VAL A 108 6.21 -10.50 1.04
N TYR A 109 7.08 -11.50 1.03
CA TYR A 109 7.70 -12.01 -0.18
C TYR A 109 6.79 -12.91 -1.03
N MET A 110 5.86 -13.65 -0.39
CA MET A 110 5.04 -14.69 -1.05
C MET A 110 4.22 -14.21 -2.27
N PRO A 111 3.66 -12.97 -2.32
CA PRO A 111 2.97 -12.49 -3.51
C PRO A 111 3.86 -12.33 -4.74
N LEU A 112 5.17 -12.47 -4.62
CA LEU A 112 6.17 -12.29 -5.68
C LEU A 112 6.03 -10.92 -6.39
N HIS A 113 5.62 -9.90 -5.64
CA HIS A 113 5.42 -8.56 -6.15
C HIS A 113 6.74 -7.78 -6.08
N ARG A 114 7.39 -7.58 -7.23
CA ARG A 114 8.74 -6.98 -7.34
C ARG A 114 8.87 -5.64 -6.62
N SER A 115 7.98 -4.70 -6.94
CA SER A 115 8.04 -3.35 -6.35
C SER A 115 7.81 -3.36 -4.85
N LEU A 116 6.90 -4.19 -4.34
CA LEU A 116 6.68 -4.36 -2.91
C LEU A 116 7.92 -4.88 -2.21
N THR A 117 8.54 -5.94 -2.77
CA THR A 117 9.73 -6.56 -2.17
C THR A 117 10.90 -5.58 -2.14
N ILE A 118 11.18 -4.89 -3.26
CA ILE A 118 12.26 -3.90 -3.34
C ILE A 118 12.01 -2.74 -2.37
N SER A 119 10.80 -2.16 -2.41
CA SER A 119 10.42 -1.06 -1.52
C SER A 119 10.52 -1.47 -0.05
N PHE A 120 10.04 -2.68 0.29
CA PHE A 120 10.12 -3.20 1.64
C PHE A 120 11.57 -3.34 2.13
N ILE A 121 12.46 -3.92 1.34
CA ILE A 121 13.88 -4.08 1.71
C ILE A 121 14.54 -2.72 1.93
N LEU A 122 14.37 -1.77 1.00
CA LEU A 122 14.95 -0.43 1.12
C LEU A 122 14.43 0.32 2.36
N ILE A 123 13.13 0.25 2.62
CA ILE A 123 12.50 0.91 3.76
C ILE A 123 12.87 0.22 5.06
N LEU A 124 13.02 -1.10 5.08
CA LEU A 124 13.49 -1.83 6.25
C LEU A 124 14.92 -1.40 6.63
N ILE A 125 15.81 -1.33 5.64
CA ILE A 125 17.19 -0.86 5.84
C ILE A 125 17.17 0.58 6.36
N LEU A 126 16.38 1.47 5.74
CA LEU A 126 16.19 2.84 6.24
C LEU A 126 15.73 2.85 7.70
N GLY A 127 14.75 2.02 8.06
CA GLY A 127 14.23 1.89 9.41
C GLY A 127 15.31 1.49 10.43
N LEU A 128 16.18 0.57 10.07
CA LEU A 128 17.32 0.17 10.91
C LEU A 128 18.30 1.33 11.11
N PHE A 129 18.67 2.05 10.05
CA PHE A 129 19.54 3.23 10.18
C PHE A 129 18.90 4.37 10.98
N LEU A 130 17.58 4.59 10.83
CA LEU A 130 16.85 5.56 11.65
C LEU A 130 16.83 5.19 13.12
N LYS A 131 16.62 3.90 13.43
CA LYS A 131 16.65 3.39 14.80
C LYS A 131 18.03 3.56 15.44
N MET A 132 19.11 3.38 14.65
CA MET A 132 20.48 3.58 15.10
C MET A 132 20.92 5.04 15.13
N GLY A 133 20.12 5.99 14.64
CA GLY A 133 20.49 7.39 14.50
C GLY A 133 21.53 7.69 13.40
N LYS A 134 21.72 6.78 12.45
CA LYS A 134 22.80 6.82 11.44
C LYS A 134 22.27 7.16 10.01
N ILE A 135 21.28 8.03 9.91
CA ILE A 135 20.63 8.37 8.62
C ILE A 135 21.61 8.90 7.55
N LYS A 136 22.63 9.68 7.94
CA LYS A 136 23.67 10.16 7.01
C LYS A 136 24.42 9.01 6.35
N GLN A 137 24.71 7.94 7.11
CA GLN A 137 25.36 6.76 6.57
C GLN A 137 24.45 6.02 5.59
N PHE A 138 23.14 5.92 5.87
CA PHE A 138 22.16 5.37 4.93
C PHE A 138 22.21 6.08 3.57
N ILE A 139 22.17 7.42 3.56
CA ILE A 139 22.22 8.22 2.33
C ILE A 139 23.50 7.92 1.54
N ASN A 140 24.64 7.82 2.21
CA ASN A 140 25.92 7.53 1.56
C ASN A 140 25.98 6.12 0.95
N TYR A 141 25.30 5.14 1.59
CA TYR A 141 25.26 3.76 1.08
C TYR A 141 24.10 3.49 0.11
N LEU A 142 23.16 4.44 -0.05
CA LEU A 142 21.97 4.26 -0.89
C LEU A 142 22.30 3.86 -2.35
N PRO A 143 23.27 4.47 -3.05
CA PRO A 143 23.64 4.04 -4.40
C PRO A 143 24.12 2.58 -4.45
N MET A 144 24.94 2.18 -3.48
CA MET A 144 25.43 0.80 -3.37
C MET A 144 24.28 -0.18 -3.06
N LEU A 145 23.34 0.20 -2.18
CA LEU A 145 22.17 -0.61 -1.86
C LEU A 145 21.30 -0.82 -3.09
N LEU A 146 21.09 0.23 -3.90
CA LEU A 146 20.34 0.13 -5.16
C LEU A 146 21.04 -0.82 -6.14
N LEU A 147 22.37 -0.74 -6.28
CA LEU A 147 23.14 -1.67 -7.10
C LEU A 147 23.01 -3.13 -6.62
N CYS A 148 22.95 -3.37 -5.31
CA CYS A 148 22.76 -4.71 -4.76
C CYS A 148 21.35 -5.28 -4.97
N VAL A 149 20.34 -4.42 -5.08
CA VAL A 149 18.95 -4.85 -5.33
C VAL A 149 18.76 -5.39 -6.74
N ILE A 150 19.49 -4.85 -7.73
CA ILE A 150 19.40 -5.30 -9.14
C ILE A 150 19.69 -6.80 -9.29
N PRO A 151 20.86 -7.33 -8.83
CA PRO A 151 21.13 -8.75 -8.92
C PRO A 151 20.21 -9.61 -8.05
N LEU A 152 19.73 -9.08 -6.90
CA LEU A 152 18.75 -9.78 -6.07
C LEU A 152 17.43 -10.01 -6.83
N VAL A 153 16.97 -9.01 -7.56
CA VAL A 153 15.80 -9.13 -8.45
C VAL A 153 16.05 -10.10 -9.60
N ALA A 154 17.25 -10.10 -10.16
CA ALA A 154 17.62 -11.04 -11.22
C ALA A 154 17.69 -12.51 -10.74
N VAL A 155 18.16 -12.74 -9.52
CA VAL A 155 18.20 -14.08 -8.89
C VAL A 155 16.80 -14.59 -8.52
N MET A 156 15.85 -13.70 -8.25
CA MET A 156 14.47 -14.05 -7.88
C MET A 156 13.67 -14.75 -8.98
N GLY A 157 14.20 -14.93 -10.14
CA GLY A 157 13.64 -15.78 -11.20
C GLY A 157 13.82 -15.21 -12.60
N ALA A 158 14.12 -16.08 -13.55
CA ALA A 158 14.26 -15.74 -14.97
C ALA A 158 12.99 -15.08 -15.54
N GLN A 159 11.81 -15.45 -15.04
CA GLN A 159 10.52 -14.82 -15.42
C GLN A 159 10.38 -13.38 -14.91
N LEU A 160 10.90 -13.09 -13.71
CA LEU A 160 10.93 -11.72 -13.16
C LEU A 160 11.93 -10.85 -13.90
N ALA A 161 13.06 -11.42 -14.30
CA ALA A 161 14.10 -10.71 -15.06
C ALA A 161 13.63 -10.40 -16.50
N SER A 162 12.98 -11.34 -17.19
CA SER A 162 12.45 -11.12 -18.54
C SER A 162 11.38 -10.03 -18.56
N ARG A 163 10.41 -10.06 -17.64
CA ARG A 163 9.38 -9.00 -17.51
C ARG A 163 10.00 -7.63 -17.22
N THR A 164 11.03 -7.57 -16.36
CA THR A 164 11.71 -6.29 -16.07
C THR A 164 12.47 -5.77 -17.29
N MET A 165 13.08 -6.65 -18.06
CA MET A 165 13.80 -6.29 -19.28
C MET A 165 12.85 -5.83 -20.37
N ASN A 166 11.69 -6.48 -20.53
CA ASN A 166 10.64 -6.05 -21.45
C ASN A 166 10.07 -4.68 -21.05
N ASP A 167 9.82 -4.45 -19.75
CA ASP A 167 9.38 -3.15 -19.23
C ASP A 167 10.41 -2.04 -19.51
N ILE A 168 11.71 -2.33 -19.38
CA ILE A 168 12.80 -1.38 -19.69
C ILE A 168 12.91 -1.15 -21.19
N ASN A 169 12.84 -2.20 -21.99
CA ASN A 169 12.94 -2.09 -23.44
C ASN A 169 11.78 -1.27 -24.02
N SER A 170 10.54 -1.51 -23.59
CA SER A 170 9.37 -0.75 -24.04
C SER A 170 9.44 0.73 -23.68
N VAL A 171 10.05 1.08 -22.54
CA VAL A 171 10.29 2.49 -22.16
C VAL A 171 11.43 3.10 -22.98
N THR A 172 12.50 2.35 -23.30
CA THR A 172 13.67 2.87 -24.01
C THR A 172 13.47 2.93 -25.52
N THR A 173 12.67 2.05 -26.11
CA THR A 173 12.37 2.07 -27.55
C THR A 173 11.35 3.14 -27.93
N GLY A 174 10.65 3.74 -26.93
CA GLY A 174 9.60 4.73 -27.21
C GLY A 174 8.41 4.15 -27.97
N GLU A 175 8.32 2.85 -28.06
CA GLU A 175 7.14 2.12 -28.53
C GLU A 175 6.02 2.27 -27.48
N PHE A 176 5.58 3.51 -27.31
CA PHE A 176 4.25 3.79 -26.77
C PHE A 176 3.28 3.39 -27.86
N VAL A 177 3.01 2.10 -27.92
CA VAL A 177 2.09 1.46 -28.85
C VAL A 177 0.76 2.18 -28.80
N ASP A 178 0.13 2.36 -29.95
CA ASP A 178 -1.26 2.80 -30.04
C ASP A 178 -2.10 2.03 -29.03
N ILE A 179 -2.87 2.77 -28.23
CA ILE A 179 -3.67 2.24 -27.12
C ILE A 179 -4.59 1.09 -27.59
N GLU A 180 -4.95 1.08 -28.88
CA GLU A 180 -5.75 0.05 -29.53
C GLU A 180 -5.04 -1.32 -29.69
N GLU A 181 -3.70 -1.38 -29.62
CA GLU A 181 -2.94 -2.63 -29.76
C GLU A 181 -2.45 -3.21 -28.43
N ILE A 182 -2.80 -2.61 -27.29
CA ILE A 182 -2.51 -3.23 -25.98
C ILE A 182 -3.47 -4.40 -25.79
N GLU A 183 -3.16 -5.53 -26.43
CA GLU A 183 -3.72 -6.81 -26.01
C GLU A 183 -3.43 -6.97 -24.51
N LEU A 184 -4.50 -7.14 -23.71
CA LEU A 184 -4.52 -7.28 -22.25
C LEU A 184 -3.78 -8.55 -21.74
N GLY A 185 -2.80 -9.05 -22.49
CA GLY A 185 -2.02 -10.24 -22.24
C GLY A 185 -0.57 -9.95 -21.88
N GLU A 186 -0.22 -10.20 -20.65
CA GLU A 186 1.11 -10.55 -20.09
C GLU A 186 2.33 -9.62 -20.34
N GLU A 187 2.37 -8.70 -21.31
CA GLU A 187 3.65 -8.20 -21.82
C GLU A 187 4.19 -6.93 -21.17
N SER A 188 3.37 -6.01 -20.67
CA SER A 188 3.92 -4.83 -19.96
C SER A 188 2.98 -4.26 -18.90
N THR A 189 3.11 -4.73 -17.67
CA THR A 189 2.38 -4.18 -16.52
C THR A 189 2.67 -2.69 -16.28
N LEU A 190 3.83 -2.18 -16.70
CA LEU A 190 4.18 -0.77 -16.57
C LEU A 190 3.45 0.08 -17.61
N LEU A 191 3.41 -0.36 -18.88
CA LEU A 191 2.67 0.33 -19.94
C LEU A 191 1.19 0.39 -19.63
N PHE A 192 0.59 -0.73 -19.20
CA PHE A 192 -0.80 -0.74 -18.73
C PHE A 192 -1.07 0.33 -17.66
N ARG A 193 -0.19 0.45 -16.65
CA ARG A 193 -0.36 1.45 -15.58
C ARG A 193 -0.26 2.88 -16.11
N ILE A 194 0.69 3.14 -17.00
CA ILE A 194 0.86 4.46 -17.63
C ILE A 194 -0.35 4.78 -18.49
N ALA A 195 -0.79 3.86 -19.34
CA ALA A 195 -1.95 4.03 -20.21
C ALA A 195 -3.23 4.24 -19.40
N HIS A 196 -3.46 3.41 -18.37
CA HIS A 196 -4.59 3.54 -17.46
C HIS A 196 -4.62 4.89 -16.74
N PHE A 197 -3.48 5.38 -16.27
CA PHE A 197 -3.39 6.71 -15.65
C PHE A 197 -3.61 7.81 -16.69
N TYR A 198 -2.98 7.71 -17.86
CA TYR A 198 -3.03 8.70 -18.91
C TYR A 198 -4.46 8.90 -19.44
N GLU A 199 -5.19 7.82 -19.70
CA GLU A 199 -6.57 7.90 -20.20
C GLU A 199 -7.49 8.64 -19.20
N ARG A 200 -7.40 8.32 -17.90
CA ARG A 200 -8.18 9.00 -16.85
C ARG A 200 -7.75 10.45 -16.67
N TYR A 201 -6.46 10.72 -16.77
CA TYR A 201 -5.92 12.08 -16.69
C TYR A 201 -6.40 12.94 -17.87
N MET A 202 -6.35 12.42 -19.08
CA MET A 202 -6.84 13.14 -20.27
C MET A 202 -8.34 13.44 -20.16
N HIS A 203 -9.13 12.47 -19.70
CA HIS A 203 -10.58 12.66 -19.52
C HIS A 203 -10.91 13.83 -18.58
N ILE A 204 -10.22 13.95 -17.45
CA ILE A 204 -10.51 15.06 -16.52
C ILE A 204 -10.09 16.42 -17.09
N LEU A 205 -9.09 16.47 -17.98
CA LEU A 205 -8.64 17.73 -18.60
C LEU A 205 -9.66 18.35 -19.55
N GLU A 206 -10.61 17.56 -20.08
CA GLU A 206 -11.66 18.05 -20.97
C GLU A 206 -12.65 19.01 -20.29
N LYS A 207 -12.77 18.91 -18.95
CA LYS A 207 -13.73 19.67 -18.16
C LYS A 207 -13.03 20.41 -17.02
N PRO A 208 -13.03 21.75 -16.97
CA PRO A 208 -12.29 22.53 -15.97
C PRO A 208 -12.64 22.17 -14.51
N ILE A 209 -13.90 21.87 -14.21
CA ILE A 209 -14.34 21.48 -12.86
C ILE A 209 -13.80 20.08 -12.51
N GLU A 210 -13.86 19.12 -13.44
CA GLU A 210 -13.33 17.79 -13.23
C GLU A 210 -11.78 17.79 -13.18
N THR A 211 -11.13 18.69 -13.92
CA THR A 211 -9.67 18.92 -13.79
C THR A 211 -9.30 19.32 -12.35
N ALA A 212 -10.06 20.24 -11.77
CA ALA A 212 -9.77 20.73 -10.42
C ALA A 212 -10.14 19.71 -9.32
N PHE A 213 -11.35 19.17 -9.36
CA PHE A 213 -11.98 18.43 -8.27
C PHE A 213 -12.32 16.97 -8.61
N GLY A 214 -12.02 16.53 -9.83
CA GLY A 214 -12.31 15.19 -10.31
C GLY A 214 -13.80 14.98 -10.61
N SER A 215 -14.11 13.77 -11.02
CA SER A 215 -15.48 13.34 -11.32
C SER A 215 -16.29 13.01 -10.06
N GLY A 216 -15.67 13.09 -8.88
CA GLY A 216 -16.31 12.84 -7.58
C GLY A 216 -16.30 11.37 -7.16
N LEU A 217 -16.99 11.12 -6.04
CA LEU A 217 -17.07 9.79 -5.43
C LEU A 217 -18.11 8.94 -6.15
N MET A 218 -17.65 8.03 -6.99
CA MET A 218 -18.49 7.09 -7.70
C MET A 218 -18.07 5.66 -7.37
N ALA A 219 -19.05 4.77 -7.25
CA ALA A 219 -18.79 3.35 -7.08
C ALA A 219 -18.53 2.70 -8.44
N GLU A 220 -17.54 1.83 -8.52
CA GLU A 220 -17.17 1.12 -9.75
C GLU A 220 -18.34 0.36 -10.38
N GLU A 221 -19.06 -0.41 -9.57
CA GLU A 221 -20.17 -1.26 -10.00
C GLU A 221 -21.49 -0.49 -10.26
N SER A 222 -21.42 0.83 -10.39
CA SER A 222 -22.59 1.67 -10.59
C SER A 222 -22.95 1.76 -12.06
N ASN A 223 -24.23 1.53 -12.39
CA ASN A 223 -24.76 1.77 -13.74
C ASN A 223 -24.51 3.22 -14.22
N TYR A 224 -24.36 4.15 -13.29
CA TYR A 224 -24.03 5.54 -13.60
C TYR A 224 -22.57 5.67 -14.06
N THR A 225 -21.65 4.97 -13.41
CA THR A 225 -20.24 4.96 -13.77
C THR A 225 -20.05 4.39 -15.18
N ASN A 226 -20.64 3.25 -15.48
CA ASN A 226 -20.56 2.60 -16.80
C ASN A 226 -21.21 3.42 -17.91
N LYS A 227 -22.18 4.29 -17.57
CA LYS A 227 -22.77 5.22 -18.55
C LYS A 227 -22.00 6.51 -18.73
N LYS A 228 -21.21 6.90 -17.72
CA LYS A 228 -20.45 8.17 -17.73
C LYS A 228 -19.10 8.01 -18.39
N PHE A 229 -18.48 6.87 -18.25
CA PHE A 229 -17.13 6.57 -18.75
C PHE A 229 -17.18 5.47 -19.80
N ASP A 230 -16.29 5.59 -20.77
CA ASP A 230 -16.07 4.65 -21.85
C ASP A 230 -14.55 4.45 -22.03
N PHE A 231 -13.89 4.07 -20.93
CA PHE A 231 -12.46 3.82 -20.93
C PHE A 231 -12.14 2.47 -21.54
N ILE A 232 -11.14 2.45 -22.40
CA ILE A 232 -10.68 1.24 -23.11
C ILE A 232 -9.66 0.48 -22.25
N VAL A 233 -8.80 1.23 -21.53
CA VAL A 233 -7.75 0.63 -20.72
C VAL A 233 -8.28 0.32 -19.32
N GLY A 234 -8.49 -0.96 -19.02
CA GLY A 234 -8.97 -1.45 -17.73
C GLY A 234 -8.87 -2.96 -17.64
N LEU A 235 -9.10 -3.50 -16.43
CA LEU A 235 -9.21 -4.93 -16.22
C LEU A 235 -10.63 -5.36 -16.61
N GLU A 236 -10.75 -6.49 -17.31
CA GLU A 236 -12.04 -7.08 -17.61
C GLU A 236 -12.62 -7.72 -16.34
N ASN A 237 -13.89 -7.45 -16.08
CA ASN A 237 -14.61 -8.10 -15.00
C ASN A 237 -15.02 -9.49 -15.48
N GLU A 238 -14.45 -10.53 -14.89
CA GLU A 238 -14.68 -11.94 -15.27
C GLU A 238 -16.17 -12.36 -15.26
N LYS A 239 -17.03 -11.64 -14.51
CA LYS A 239 -18.46 -11.96 -14.40
C LYS A 239 -19.33 -11.28 -15.44
N THR A 240 -18.98 -10.05 -15.82
CA THR A 240 -19.80 -9.23 -16.73
C THR A 240 -19.20 -9.09 -18.11
N GLY A 241 -17.90 -9.40 -18.29
CA GLY A 241 -17.17 -9.12 -19.54
C GLY A 241 -16.96 -7.62 -19.79
N GLU A 242 -17.32 -6.76 -18.85
CA GLU A 242 -17.18 -5.31 -18.97
C GLU A 242 -15.83 -4.86 -18.42
N ILE A 243 -15.25 -3.82 -19.04
CA ILE A 243 -14.01 -3.20 -18.55
C ILE A 243 -14.29 -2.39 -17.28
N VAL A 244 -13.50 -2.63 -16.24
CA VAL A 244 -13.54 -1.87 -15.00
C VAL A 244 -13.10 -0.44 -15.26
N GLN A 245 -14.00 0.53 -15.05
CA GLN A 245 -13.83 1.90 -15.54
C GLN A 245 -12.95 2.78 -14.64
N LEU A 246 -13.07 2.69 -13.33
CA LEU A 246 -12.40 3.60 -12.40
C LEU A 246 -11.26 2.94 -11.64
N GLU A 247 -11.49 1.73 -11.13
CA GLU A 247 -10.60 1.09 -10.17
C GLU A 247 -9.62 0.13 -10.85
N THR A 248 -8.42 0.13 -10.37
CA THR A 248 -7.43 -0.92 -10.64
C THR A 248 -6.67 -1.21 -9.36
N SER A 249 -6.30 -2.46 -9.15
CA SER A 249 -5.41 -2.84 -8.04
C SER A 249 -3.97 -2.37 -8.25
N ASP A 250 -3.63 -1.98 -9.47
CA ASP A 250 -2.24 -1.83 -9.92
C ASP A 250 -1.67 -0.43 -9.73
N ILE A 251 -2.50 0.60 -9.57
CA ILE A 251 -2.02 1.98 -9.41
C ILE A 251 -3.02 2.83 -8.61
N ALA A 252 -2.52 3.53 -7.57
CA ALA A 252 -3.34 4.44 -6.77
C ALA A 252 -3.63 5.77 -7.49
N TRP A 253 -2.73 6.22 -8.34
CA TRP A 253 -2.77 7.55 -8.94
C TRP A 253 -3.94 7.75 -9.88
N SER A 254 -4.32 6.73 -10.66
CA SER A 254 -5.52 6.79 -11.51
C SER A 254 -6.78 7.00 -10.69
N ASN A 255 -6.91 6.27 -9.57
CA ASN A 255 -8.04 6.38 -8.66
C ASN A 255 -8.11 7.75 -7.97
N LEU A 256 -6.96 8.29 -7.58
CA LEU A 256 -6.89 9.61 -6.96
C LEU A 256 -7.27 10.70 -7.95
N ILE A 257 -6.68 10.68 -9.16
CA ILE A 257 -6.86 11.77 -10.12
C ILE A 257 -8.28 11.81 -10.68
N ILE A 258 -8.86 10.66 -11.03
CA ILE A 258 -10.22 10.62 -11.60
C ILE A 258 -11.27 11.05 -10.59
N ARG A 259 -11.10 10.74 -9.31
CA ARG A 259 -12.08 11.04 -8.27
C ARG A 259 -11.91 12.41 -7.63
N TYR A 260 -10.68 12.87 -7.45
CA TYR A 260 -10.39 14.12 -6.73
C TYR A 260 -9.87 15.25 -7.62
N GLY A 261 -9.53 14.96 -8.87
CA GLY A 261 -8.84 15.93 -9.74
C GLY A 261 -7.46 16.30 -9.22
N ILE A 262 -6.89 17.32 -9.81
CA ILE A 262 -5.52 17.76 -9.46
C ILE A 262 -5.49 18.37 -8.05
N ILE A 263 -6.41 19.30 -7.75
CA ILE A 263 -6.42 20.02 -6.47
C ILE A 263 -6.76 19.04 -5.31
N GLY A 264 -7.78 18.22 -5.48
CA GLY A 264 -8.15 17.26 -4.43
C GLY A 264 -7.05 16.22 -4.19
N THR A 265 -6.37 15.73 -5.23
CA THR A 265 -5.22 14.83 -5.09
C THR A 265 -4.06 15.50 -4.35
N LEU A 266 -3.76 16.77 -4.66
CA LEU A 266 -2.71 17.52 -3.95
C LEU A 266 -3.06 17.74 -2.48
N ILE A 267 -4.31 18.04 -2.15
CA ILE A 267 -4.78 18.16 -0.77
C ILE A 267 -4.62 16.82 -0.04
N TYR A 268 -5.08 15.72 -0.66
CA TYR A 268 -4.94 14.37 -0.09
C TYR A 268 -3.47 14.04 0.21
N LEU A 269 -2.58 14.27 -0.75
CA LEU A 269 -1.15 14.03 -0.58
C LEU A 269 -0.52 14.93 0.48
N THR A 270 -0.95 16.18 0.57
CA THR A 270 -0.46 17.11 1.60
C THR A 270 -0.82 16.60 2.99
N ILE A 271 -2.04 16.15 3.20
CA ILE A 271 -2.48 15.54 4.47
C ILE A 271 -1.66 14.27 4.75
N TYR A 272 -1.54 13.38 3.77
CA TYR A 272 -0.80 12.13 3.90
C TYR A 272 0.67 12.36 4.28
N ILE A 273 1.36 13.23 3.54
CA ILE A 273 2.76 13.59 3.78
C ILE A 273 2.92 14.29 5.13
N SER A 274 1.98 15.13 5.53
CA SER A 274 2.01 15.80 6.84
C SER A 274 1.95 14.79 7.99
N ILE A 275 1.07 13.79 7.90
CA ILE A 275 1.00 12.68 8.86
C ILE A 275 2.32 11.88 8.86
N MET A 276 2.86 11.59 7.70
CA MET A 276 4.12 10.87 7.57
C MET A 276 5.30 11.64 8.19
N ILE A 277 5.40 12.95 7.93
CA ILE A 277 6.42 13.83 8.53
C ILE A 277 6.25 13.92 10.04
N PHE A 278 5.01 13.99 10.53
CA PHE A 278 4.72 13.96 11.96
C PHE A 278 5.32 12.71 12.62
N TYR A 279 5.07 11.51 12.08
CA TYR A 279 5.64 10.27 12.62
C TYR A 279 7.15 10.17 12.46
N TYR A 280 7.72 10.72 11.40
CA TYR A 280 9.18 10.82 11.24
C TYR A 280 9.82 11.69 12.33
N LYS A 281 9.25 12.86 12.62
CA LYS A 281 9.72 13.74 13.68
C LYS A 281 9.67 13.07 15.05
N HIS A 282 8.64 12.29 15.31
CA HIS A 282 8.39 11.60 16.58
C HIS A 282 8.85 10.12 16.59
N ARG A 283 9.75 9.71 15.68
CA ARG A 283 10.17 8.31 15.49
C ARG A 283 10.78 7.61 16.70
N LYS A 284 11.16 8.36 17.74
CA LYS A 284 11.63 7.82 19.02
C LYS A 284 10.49 7.39 19.95
N VAL A 285 9.28 7.84 19.70
CA VAL A 285 8.09 7.44 20.44
C VAL A 285 7.67 6.02 20.02
N ARG A 286 7.09 5.28 20.95
CA ARG A 286 6.60 3.92 20.71
C ARG A 286 5.62 3.91 19.53
N TYR A 287 5.76 2.96 18.63
CA TYR A 287 5.00 2.75 17.38
C TYR A 287 5.25 3.79 16.27
N ALA A 288 5.73 4.99 16.57
CA ALA A 288 5.87 6.05 15.57
C ALA A 288 6.81 5.69 14.42
N LEU A 289 7.93 5.01 14.70
CA LEU A 289 8.83 4.52 13.64
C LEU A 289 8.15 3.50 12.73
N SER A 290 7.47 2.51 13.29
CA SER A 290 6.75 1.48 12.51
C SER A 290 5.66 2.11 11.65
N THR A 291 4.93 3.09 12.18
CA THR A 291 3.89 3.84 11.47
C THR A 291 4.48 4.67 10.32
N PHE A 292 5.60 5.36 10.56
CA PHE A 292 6.30 6.10 9.51
C PHE A 292 6.74 5.18 8.36
N LEU A 293 7.38 4.04 8.67
CA LEU A 293 7.87 3.10 7.67
C LEU A 293 6.73 2.45 6.89
N TYR A 294 5.62 2.16 7.56
CA TYR A 294 4.41 1.67 6.93
C TYR A 294 3.82 2.68 5.93
N LEU A 295 3.66 3.95 6.34
CA LEU A 295 3.19 5.01 5.44
C LEU A 295 4.14 5.21 4.26
N LEU A 296 5.44 5.17 4.51
CA LEU A 296 6.45 5.27 3.47
C LEU A 296 6.35 4.10 2.47
N LEU A 297 6.09 2.87 2.96
CA LEU A 297 5.88 1.70 2.10
C LEU A 297 4.66 1.88 1.19
N LEU A 298 3.53 2.32 1.74
CA LEU A 298 2.32 2.59 0.95
C LEU A 298 2.58 3.65 -0.14
N LEU A 299 3.33 4.71 0.19
CA LEU A 299 3.67 5.75 -0.78
C LEU A 299 4.58 5.20 -1.90
N PHE A 300 5.63 4.46 -1.56
CA PHE A 300 6.53 3.89 -2.57
C PHE A 300 5.86 2.85 -3.47
N THR A 301 4.94 2.07 -2.91
CA THR A 301 4.20 1.06 -3.68
C THR A 301 3.01 1.64 -4.46
N SER A 302 2.66 2.91 -4.30
CA SER A 302 1.49 3.54 -4.93
C SER A 302 1.51 3.54 -6.47
N ILE A 303 2.68 3.42 -7.08
CA ILE A 303 2.85 3.30 -8.53
C ILE A 303 2.47 1.91 -9.04
N THR A 304 2.43 0.92 -8.15
CA THR A 304 2.20 -0.50 -8.47
C THR A 304 1.14 -1.15 -7.58
N SER A 305 0.40 -0.35 -6.83
CA SER A 305 -0.67 -0.78 -5.92
C SER A 305 -1.60 0.39 -5.62
N ASN A 306 -2.88 0.12 -5.43
CA ASN A 306 -3.89 1.13 -5.11
C ASN A 306 -4.04 1.41 -3.60
N GLN A 307 -3.23 0.82 -2.75
CA GLN A 307 -3.39 0.89 -1.29
C GLN A 307 -3.32 2.32 -0.72
N LEU A 308 -2.52 3.20 -1.35
CA LEU A 308 -2.46 4.61 -0.96
C LEU A 308 -3.83 5.31 -1.04
N TYR A 309 -4.68 4.90 -1.97
CA TYR A 309 -6.02 5.45 -2.14
C TYR A 309 -6.98 5.10 -0.98
N TYR A 310 -6.79 3.97 -0.32
CA TYR A 310 -7.72 3.50 0.70
C TYR A 310 -7.52 4.19 2.05
N VAL A 311 -8.50 4.97 2.49
CA VAL A 311 -8.48 5.70 3.77
C VAL A 311 -8.34 4.79 4.99
N TYR A 312 -8.84 3.55 4.93
CA TYR A 312 -8.70 2.59 6.03
C TYR A 312 -7.26 2.20 6.34
N MET A 313 -6.32 2.43 5.41
CA MET A 313 -4.90 2.26 5.67
C MET A 313 -4.35 3.27 6.68
N LEU A 314 -5.09 4.34 6.96
CA LEU A 314 -4.72 5.34 7.97
C LEU A 314 -5.15 4.94 9.41
N VAL A 315 -5.77 3.75 9.62
CA VAL A 315 -6.24 3.33 10.96
C VAL A 315 -5.12 3.35 12.01
N PHE A 316 -3.94 2.82 11.68
CA PHE A 316 -2.81 2.80 12.61
C PHE A 316 -2.24 4.20 12.85
N PRO A 317 -2.01 5.04 11.82
CA PRO A 317 -1.68 6.45 12.04
C PRO A 317 -2.68 7.16 12.95
N LEU A 318 -3.97 7.00 12.73
CA LEU A 318 -5.00 7.64 13.55
C LEU A 318 -5.01 7.10 15.00
N MET A 319 -4.81 5.80 15.18
CA MET A 319 -4.77 5.15 16.50
C MET A 319 -3.63 5.67 17.38
N PHE A 320 -2.47 5.98 16.80
CA PHE A 320 -1.29 6.39 17.57
C PHE A 320 -1.09 7.90 17.64
N PHE A 321 -1.94 8.70 17.00
CA PHE A 321 -1.73 10.12 16.84
C PHE A 321 -1.67 10.84 18.19
N ASP A 322 -2.71 10.74 19.00
CA ASP A 322 -2.80 11.40 20.31
C ASP A 322 -1.74 10.87 21.27
N MET A 323 -1.54 9.56 21.32
CA MET A 323 -0.51 8.94 22.15
C MET A 323 0.92 9.43 21.81
N THR A 324 1.14 9.78 20.52
CA THR A 324 2.42 10.32 20.07
C THR A 324 2.56 11.81 20.46
N LEU A 325 1.45 12.56 20.44
CA LEU A 325 1.42 13.96 20.88
C LEU A 325 1.62 14.11 22.38
N GLU A 326 0.90 13.37 23.21
CA GLU A 326 0.95 13.43 24.67
C GLU A 326 2.37 13.25 25.22
N LYS A 327 3.12 12.30 24.67
CA LYS A 327 4.49 12.04 25.13
C LYS A 327 5.45 13.19 24.88
N ASN A 328 5.14 14.10 23.98
CA ASN A 328 5.96 15.27 23.66
C ASN A 328 5.52 16.53 24.38
N ASN A 329 4.34 16.54 24.99
CA ASN A 329 3.81 17.70 25.71
C ASN A 329 3.23 17.26 27.08
N PRO A 330 4.11 17.02 28.11
CA PRO A 330 3.67 16.54 29.41
C PRO A 330 2.72 17.52 30.14
N ASN A 331 2.61 18.76 29.65
CA ASN A 331 1.68 19.75 30.20
C ASN A 331 0.20 19.48 29.77
N LEU A 332 -0.06 18.65 28.75
CA LEU A 332 -1.43 18.31 28.37
C LEU A 332 -2.05 17.27 29.32
N THR A 333 -1.24 16.50 30.03
CA THR A 333 -1.73 15.45 30.96
C THR A 333 -2.14 16.00 32.31
N ASN A 334 -1.76 17.23 32.67
CA ASN A 334 -2.07 17.82 34.00
C ASN A 334 -3.46 18.51 34.03
N ASN A 335 -4.05 18.82 32.89
CA ASN A 335 -5.36 19.48 32.82
C ASN A 335 -6.57 18.54 32.92
N GLU A 336 -6.39 17.23 32.76
CA GLU A 336 -7.48 16.26 32.90
C GLU A 336 -7.69 15.76 34.35
N ASN A 337 -6.81 16.15 35.29
CA ASN A 337 -6.93 15.80 36.71
C ASN A 337 -7.57 16.93 37.55
N GLU A 338 -7.98 18.05 36.93
CA GLU A 338 -8.58 19.19 37.61
C GLU A 338 -10.10 19.38 37.28
N GLU A 339 -10.73 18.48 36.51
CA GLU A 339 -12.17 18.39 36.35
C GLU A 339 -12.70 17.10 37.01
#